data_7b7198cb405ef8fe303115742da4dbd3
#
_entry.id   7b7198cb405ef8fe303115742da4dbd3
#
_cell.length_a   1.000
_cell.length_b   1.000
_cell.length_c   1.000
_cell.angle_alpha   90.00
_cell.angle_beta   90.00
_cell.angle_gamma   90.00
#
_symmetry.space_group_name_H-M   'P 1'
#
loop_
_entity.id
_entity.type
_entity.pdbx_description
1 polymer ?
#
loop_
_entity_poly.entity_id
_entity_poly.type
_entity_poly.pdbx_seq_one_letter_code
_entity_poly.pdbx_strand_id
1 'polypeptide(L)'
;MWWNRIIFGIDGYEVVMWFLTYSMMGWLVESIYMSFCNHKITNRGFAKGPFCPIYGFGALTVFFILRPYSDNSILLFFLGSFLATTLEFLTALVMKRIFGEIWWDYHEKPFNYRGIICLESSIAWGFYTLFLFMFLQNIVASFVAMIPVRAGRAIGNLILIGYIMDFSATIYRQKKENLQESMDEEQIQQIEQAKDKMKDNFLT
;
A
#
# COMPACT_ATOMS: atom_id res chain seq x y z
N MET A 1 -6.76 -27.61 4.80
CA MET A 1 -6.65 -26.42 3.91
C MET A 1 -6.27 -25.22 4.76
N TRP A 2 -5.43 -24.33 4.28
CA TRP A 2 -4.93 -23.17 5.02
C TRP A 2 -6.03 -22.19 5.48
N TRP A 3 -7.14 -22.10 4.79
CA TRP A 3 -8.34 -21.33 5.15
C TRP A 3 -9.03 -21.76 6.47
N ASN A 4 -8.75 -22.94 7.02
CA ASN A 4 -9.41 -23.47 8.21
C ASN A 4 -8.59 -23.23 9.49
N ARG A 5 -7.58 -22.38 9.43
CA ARG A 5 -6.78 -22.02 10.60
C ARG A 5 -7.47 -20.91 11.39
N ILE A 6 -7.43 -20.99 12.71
CA ILE A 6 -7.86 -19.90 13.58
C ILE A 6 -6.70 -18.92 13.68
N ILE A 7 -6.96 -17.64 13.37
CA ILE A 7 -6.02 -16.54 13.41
C ILE A 7 -6.53 -15.56 14.48
N PHE A 8 -5.81 -15.42 15.58
CA PHE A 8 -6.22 -14.56 16.71
C PHE A 8 -7.67 -14.77 17.18
N GLY A 9 -8.14 -16.04 17.17
CA GLY A 9 -9.49 -16.41 17.62
C GLY A 9 -10.60 -16.21 16.56
N ILE A 10 -10.26 -15.88 15.31
CA ILE A 10 -11.19 -15.69 14.20
C ILE A 10 -10.90 -16.74 13.12
N ASP A 11 -11.94 -17.19 12.40
CA ASP A 11 -11.77 -18.14 11.31
C ASP A 11 -10.87 -17.53 10.21
N GLY A 12 -9.88 -18.28 9.76
CA GLY A 12 -8.95 -17.83 8.73
C GLY A 12 -9.66 -17.46 7.42
N TYR A 13 -10.81 -18.05 7.12
CA TYR A 13 -11.66 -17.65 6.01
C TYR A 13 -12.10 -16.18 6.15
N GLU A 14 -12.63 -15.80 7.30
CA GLU A 14 -13.09 -14.44 7.56
C GLU A 14 -11.92 -13.44 7.46
N VAL A 15 -10.77 -13.75 8.08
CA VAL A 15 -9.59 -12.89 8.05
C VAL A 15 -9.12 -12.63 6.61
N VAL A 16 -9.06 -13.68 5.79
CA VAL A 16 -8.64 -13.52 4.39
C VAL A 16 -9.65 -12.74 3.57
N MET A 17 -10.94 -13.01 3.78
CA MET A 17 -11.98 -12.25 3.07
C MET A 17 -12.02 -10.77 3.50
N TRP A 18 -11.77 -10.46 4.77
CA TRP A 18 -11.59 -9.09 5.24
C TRP A 18 -10.38 -8.44 4.58
N PHE A 19 -9.24 -9.15 4.55
CA PHE A 19 -8.04 -8.66 3.85
C PHE A 19 -8.32 -8.28 2.40
N LEU A 20 -8.98 -9.17 1.64
CA LEU A 20 -9.33 -8.93 0.25
C LEU A 20 -10.29 -7.72 0.12
N THR A 21 -11.32 -7.67 0.97
CA THR A 21 -12.31 -6.59 0.96
C THR A 21 -11.66 -5.24 1.26
N TYR A 22 -10.82 -5.14 2.32
CA TYR A 22 -10.12 -3.91 2.64
C TYR A 22 -9.13 -3.49 1.55
N SER A 23 -8.45 -4.43 0.94
CA SER A 23 -7.51 -4.15 -0.16
C SER A 23 -8.20 -3.60 -1.40
N MET A 24 -9.38 -4.12 -1.73
CA MET A 24 -10.20 -3.61 -2.84
C MET A 24 -10.84 -2.26 -2.50
N MET A 25 -11.36 -2.09 -1.29
CA MET A 25 -11.95 -0.82 -0.84
C MET A 25 -10.91 0.30 -0.82
N GLY A 26 -9.71 0.02 -0.28
CA GLY A 26 -8.62 0.98 -0.26
C GLY A 26 -8.20 1.42 -1.68
N TRP A 27 -8.07 0.47 -2.59
CA TRP A 27 -7.83 0.77 -4.00
C TRP A 27 -8.92 1.68 -4.60
N LEU A 28 -10.18 1.37 -4.34
CA LEU A 28 -11.32 2.13 -4.87
C LEU A 28 -11.30 3.56 -4.35
N VAL A 29 -11.20 3.75 -3.04
CA VAL A 29 -11.20 5.07 -2.39
C VAL A 29 -10.03 5.91 -2.89
N GLU A 30 -8.82 5.35 -2.95
CA GLU A 30 -7.63 6.06 -3.41
C GLU A 30 -7.70 6.40 -4.91
N SER A 31 -8.20 5.47 -5.74
CA SER A 31 -8.37 5.72 -7.18
C SER A 31 -9.40 6.81 -7.45
N ILE A 32 -10.51 6.85 -6.71
CA ILE A 32 -11.50 7.91 -6.79
C ILE A 32 -10.86 9.25 -6.37
N TYR A 33 -10.21 9.29 -5.20
CA TYR A 33 -9.56 10.51 -4.70
C TYR A 33 -8.54 11.07 -5.70
N MET A 34 -7.64 10.22 -6.20
CA MET A 34 -6.63 10.64 -7.18
C MET A 34 -7.23 11.02 -8.53
N SER A 35 -8.35 10.42 -8.92
CA SER A 35 -9.06 10.81 -10.14
C SER A 35 -9.63 12.23 -10.02
N PHE A 36 -10.13 12.60 -8.85
CA PHE A 36 -10.57 13.98 -8.57
C PHE A 36 -9.40 14.96 -8.58
N CYS A 37 -8.30 14.63 -7.87
CA CYS A 37 -7.12 15.50 -7.82
C CYS A 37 -6.47 15.73 -9.18
N ASN A 38 -6.40 14.70 -10.01
CA ASN A 38 -5.74 14.74 -11.32
C ASN A 38 -6.67 15.15 -12.47
N HIS A 39 -7.96 15.35 -12.21
CA HIS A 39 -8.99 15.60 -13.23
C HIS A 39 -9.02 14.58 -14.38
N LYS A 40 -8.60 13.34 -14.11
CA LYS A 40 -8.60 12.22 -15.06
C LYS A 40 -8.75 10.90 -14.31
N ILE A 41 -9.30 9.87 -14.96
CA ILE A 41 -9.38 8.53 -14.39
C ILE A 41 -7.97 8.02 -14.09
N THR A 42 -7.67 7.85 -12.80
CA THR A 42 -6.36 7.42 -12.31
C THR A 42 -6.52 6.10 -11.57
N ASN A 43 -5.85 5.05 -12.06
CA ASN A 43 -5.72 3.80 -11.31
C ASN A 43 -4.59 3.96 -10.28
N ARG A 44 -4.91 3.78 -9.02
CA ARG A 44 -3.96 3.94 -7.92
C ARG A 44 -3.68 2.58 -7.30
N GLY A 45 -2.56 2.02 -7.65
CA GLY A 45 -2.08 0.76 -7.12
C GLY A 45 -0.74 0.43 -7.75
N PHE A 46 0.10 -0.30 -7.06
CA PHE A 46 1.36 -0.79 -7.63
C PHE A 46 1.11 -1.74 -8.80
N ALA A 47 0.16 -2.64 -8.65
CA ALA A 47 -0.30 -3.54 -9.71
C ALA A 47 -1.40 -2.88 -10.55
N LYS A 48 -1.65 -3.40 -11.75
CA LYS A 48 -2.71 -2.88 -12.64
C LYS A 48 -4.12 -3.22 -12.17
N GLY A 49 -4.25 -4.28 -11.39
CA GLY A 49 -5.53 -4.74 -10.87
C GLY A 49 -6.11 -3.86 -9.77
N PRO A 50 -7.42 -4.01 -9.47
CA PRO A 50 -8.14 -3.21 -8.48
C PRO A 50 -7.83 -3.68 -7.05
N PHE A 51 -6.57 -3.62 -6.64
CA PHE A 51 -6.12 -4.20 -5.39
C PHE A 51 -4.92 -3.46 -4.79
N CYS A 52 -5.07 -3.02 -3.55
CA CYS A 52 -4.04 -2.33 -2.77
C CYS A 52 -3.82 -3.05 -1.43
N PRO A 53 -2.93 -4.06 -1.34
CA PRO A 53 -2.76 -4.91 -0.13
C PRO A 53 -2.40 -4.15 1.13
N ILE A 54 -1.76 -3.01 1.01
CA ILE A 54 -1.36 -2.19 2.15
C ILE A 54 -2.56 -1.81 3.03
N TYR A 55 -3.73 -1.56 2.42
CA TYR A 55 -4.95 -1.27 3.16
C TYR A 55 -5.48 -2.49 3.89
N GLY A 56 -5.40 -3.68 3.27
CA GLY A 56 -5.76 -4.94 3.93
C GLY A 56 -4.85 -5.26 5.11
N PHE A 57 -3.54 -5.18 4.92
CA PHE A 57 -2.57 -5.39 6.00
C PHE A 57 -2.70 -4.34 7.09
N GLY A 58 -2.83 -3.06 6.73
CA GLY A 58 -2.98 -1.97 7.69
C GLY A 58 -4.23 -2.13 8.54
N ALA A 59 -5.40 -2.31 7.91
CA ALA A 59 -6.67 -2.48 8.61
C ALA A 59 -6.67 -3.69 9.55
N LEU A 60 -6.19 -4.86 9.09
CA LEU A 60 -6.12 -6.06 9.92
C LEU A 60 -5.12 -5.91 11.06
N THR A 61 -3.94 -5.33 10.81
CA THR A 61 -2.94 -5.10 11.87
C THR A 61 -3.50 -4.19 12.95
N VAL A 62 -4.10 -3.06 12.55
CA VAL A 62 -4.75 -2.13 13.49
C VAL A 62 -5.88 -2.82 14.24
N PHE A 63 -6.74 -3.56 13.54
CA PHE A 63 -7.87 -4.27 14.16
C PHE A 63 -7.40 -5.30 15.19
N PHE A 64 -6.48 -6.20 14.84
CA PHE A 64 -6.04 -7.26 15.75
C PHE A 64 -5.27 -6.73 16.95
N ILE A 65 -4.42 -5.74 16.78
CA ILE A 65 -3.62 -5.16 17.86
C ILE A 65 -4.49 -4.32 18.79
N LEU A 66 -5.43 -3.53 18.26
CA LEU A 66 -6.20 -2.58 19.04
C LEU A 66 -7.56 -3.09 19.50
N ARG A 67 -8.00 -4.27 19.06
CA ARG A 67 -9.25 -4.91 19.51
C ARG A 67 -9.43 -4.96 21.04
N PRO A 68 -8.40 -5.23 21.87
CA PRO A 68 -8.54 -5.22 23.33
C PRO A 68 -8.91 -3.83 23.91
N TYR A 69 -8.73 -2.77 23.15
CA TYR A 69 -8.97 -1.38 23.57
C TYR A 69 -10.22 -0.79 22.91
N SER A 70 -11.07 -1.60 22.25
CA SER A 70 -12.24 -1.17 21.49
C SER A 70 -13.25 -0.35 22.29
N ASP A 71 -13.32 -0.54 23.61
CA ASP A 71 -14.28 0.14 24.47
C ASP A 71 -13.86 1.58 24.84
N ASN A 72 -12.63 1.99 24.52
CA ASN A 72 -12.12 3.32 24.84
C ASN A 72 -11.71 4.06 23.57
N SER A 73 -12.63 4.91 23.05
CA SER A 73 -12.42 5.65 21.81
C SER A 73 -11.23 6.61 21.86
N ILE A 74 -10.92 7.20 23.03
CA ILE A 74 -9.78 8.09 23.20
C ILE A 74 -8.48 7.30 23.05
N LEU A 75 -8.40 6.17 23.73
CA LEU A 75 -7.22 5.28 23.65
C LEU A 75 -7.05 4.71 22.23
N LEU A 76 -8.16 4.30 21.60
CA LEU A 76 -8.16 3.86 20.19
C LEU A 76 -7.62 4.93 19.24
N PHE A 77 -8.03 6.19 19.43
CA PHE A 77 -7.55 7.29 18.60
C PHE A 77 -6.02 7.44 18.69
N PHE A 78 -5.48 7.55 19.92
CA PHE A 78 -4.05 7.77 20.10
C PHE A 78 -3.20 6.55 19.72
N LEU A 79 -3.62 5.35 20.11
CA LEU A 79 -2.91 4.12 19.73
C LEU A 79 -3.01 3.85 18.23
N GLY A 80 -4.15 4.16 17.62
CA GLY A 80 -4.37 4.06 16.18
C GLY A 80 -3.50 5.03 15.40
N SER A 81 -3.46 6.30 15.82
CA SER A 81 -2.55 7.30 15.25
C SER A 81 -1.11 6.83 15.29
N PHE A 82 -0.64 6.36 16.45
CA PHE A 82 0.74 5.90 16.63
C PHE A 82 1.03 4.65 15.79
N LEU A 83 0.17 3.63 15.86
CA LEU A 83 0.38 2.37 15.16
C LEU A 83 0.34 2.55 13.66
N ALA A 84 -0.66 3.23 13.12
CA ALA A 84 -0.79 3.43 11.68
C ALA A 84 0.31 4.33 11.11
N THR A 85 0.71 5.40 11.83
CA THR A 85 1.88 6.22 11.44
C THR A 85 3.17 5.39 11.44
N THR A 86 3.32 4.48 12.40
CA THR A 86 4.48 3.56 12.42
C THR A 86 4.44 2.62 11.20
N LEU A 87 3.28 2.08 10.86
CA LEU A 87 3.12 1.24 9.65
C LEU A 87 3.39 2.03 8.37
N GLU A 88 2.91 3.28 8.28
CA GLU A 88 3.20 4.18 7.16
C GLU A 88 4.71 4.40 6.99
N PHE A 89 5.40 4.71 8.09
CA PHE A 89 6.85 4.89 8.09
C PHE A 89 7.61 3.62 7.68
N LEU A 90 7.25 2.46 8.26
CA LEU A 90 7.88 1.18 7.90
C LEU A 90 7.64 0.82 6.43
N THR A 91 6.42 1.07 5.94
CA THR A 91 6.08 0.85 4.53
C THR A 91 6.96 1.70 3.61
N ALA A 92 7.16 2.98 3.94
CA ALA A 92 8.05 3.86 3.16
C ALA A 92 9.49 3.35 3.12
N LEU A 93 10.01 2.83 4.26
CA LEU A 93 11.36 2.25 4.29
C LEU A 93 11.48 1.01 3.41
N VAL A 94 10.46 0.14 3.46
CA VAL A 94 10.41 -1.08 2.63
C VAL A 94 10.32 -0.70 1.15
N MET A 95 9.45 0.25 0.79
CA MET A 95 9.31 0.74 -0.59
C MET A 95 10.61 1.32 -1.11
N LYS A 96 11.25 2.22 -0.34
CA LYS A 96 12.54 2.80 -0.71
C LYS A 96 13.62 1.75 -0.93
N ARG A 97 13.61 0.67 -0.12
CA ARG A 97 14.57 -0.43 -0.27
C ARG A 97 14.31 -1.31 -1.49
N ILE A 98 13.04 -1.55 -1.84
CA ILE A 98 12.66 -2.48 -2.91
C ILE A 98 12.58 -1.77 -4.26
N PHE A 99 12.00 -0.56 -4.29
CA PHE A 99 11.68 0.19 -5.50
C PHE A 99 12.56 1.42 -5.72
N GLY A 100 13.37 1.82 -4.73
CA GLY A 100 14.20 3.02 -4.78
C GLY A 100 13.46 4.31 -4.45
N GLU A 101 12.14 4.30 -4.43
CA GLU A 101 11.28 5.48 -4.27
C GLU A 101 10.15 5.27 -3.28
N ILE A 102 9.52 6.38 -2.86
CA ILE A 102 8.32 6.43 -2.02
C ILE A 102 7.22 7.08 -2.84
N TRP A 103 6.00 6.55 -2.80
CA TRP A 103 4.91 7.00 -3.67
C TRP A 103 4.08 8.17 -3.13
N TRP A 104 4.45 8.72 -1.98
CA TRP A 104 3.86 9.94 -1.43
C TRP A 104 4.97 10.85 -0.93
N ASP A 105 4.67 12.14 -0.81
CA ASP A 105 5.62 13.15 -0.34
C ASP A 105 4.91 14.17 0.55
N TYR A 106 5.37 14.28 1.79
CA TYR A 106 4.87 15.23 2.77
C TYR A 106 5.86 16.37 3.05
N HIS A 107 6.88 16.61 2.21
CA HIS A 107 7.88 17.66 2.47
C HIS A 107 7.26 19.04 2.65
N GLU A 108 6.17 19.35 1.94
CA GLU A 108 5.46 20.62 2.05
C GLU A 108 4.49 20.67 3.26
N LYS A 109 4.26 19.55 3.95
CA LYS A 109 3.34 19.52 5.08
C LYS A 109 4.03 19.94 6.37
N PRO A 110 3.36 20.75 7.25
CA PRO A 110 3.90 21.13 8.54
C PRO A 110 4.12 19.90 9.43
N PHE A 111 5.15 19.96 10.28
CA PHE A 111 5.53 18.87 11.17
C PHE A 111 5.73 17.53 10.47
N ASN A 112 6.32 17.56 9.26
CA ASN A 112 6.72 16.33 8.60
C ASN A 112 8.07 15.82 9.11
N TYR A 113 8.28 14.53 9.00
CA TYR A 113 9.57 13.89 9.23
C TYR A 113 10.07 13.25 7.94
N ARG A 114 11.10 13.87 7.33
CA ARG A 114 11.74 13.43 6.07
C ARG A 114 10.78 13.27 4.89
N GLY A 115 9.66 13.99 4.88
CA GLY A 115 8.62 13.85 3.86
C GLY A 115 7.86 12.51 3.89
N ILE A 116 8.15 11.63 4.87
CA ILE A 116 7.60 10.27 4.95
C ILE A 116 6.30 10.24 5.75
N ILE A 117 6.27 10.92 6.89
CA ILE A 117 5.12 11.05 7.80
C ILE A 117 4.92 12.50 8.16
N CYS A 118 3.71 12.89 8.52
CA CYS A 118 3.41 14.24 9.02
C CYS A 118 2.32 14.20 10.11
N LEU A 119 2.19 15.31 10.86
CA LEU A 119 1.19 15.39 11.92
C LEU A 119 -0.24 15.28 11.38
N GLU A 120 -0.52 15.86 10.21
CA GLU A 120 -1.84 15.81 9.56
C GLU A 120 -2.25 14.35 9.25
N SER A 121 -1.34 13.57 8.62
CA SER A 121 -1.60 12.16 8.34
C SER A 121 -1.76 11.34 9.62
N SER A 122 -0.95 11.61 10.64
CA SER A 122 -1.02 10.90 11.92
C SER A 122 -2.35 11.12 12.64
N ILE A 123 -2.89 12.34 12.62
CA ILE A 123 -4.22 12.65 13.15
C ILE A 123 -5.31 11.96 12.32
N ALA A 124 -5.20 11.99 11.00
CA ALA A 124 -6.14 11.30 10.10
C ALA A 124 -6.18 9.80 10.38
N TRP A 125 -5.04 9.16 10.63
CA TRP A 125 -4.96 7.74 11.01
C TRP A 125 -5.72 7.42 12.30
N GLY A 126 -5.70 8.32 13.27
CA GLY A 126 -6.50 8.18 14.49
C GLY A 126 -8.01 8.16 14.18
N PHE A 127 -8.49 9.09 13.35
CA PHE A 127 -9.89 9.10 12.92
C PHE A 127 -10.25 7.89 12.06
N TYR A 128 -9.38 7.44 11.17
CA TYR A 128 -9.61 6.22 10.40
C TYR A 128 -9.67 4.97 11.28
N THR A 129 -8.89 4.93 12.36
CA THR A 129 -8.97 3.84 13.36
C THR A 129 -10.33 3.85 14.06
N LEU A 130 -10.82 5.00 14.50
CA LEU A 130 -12.16 5.10 15.08
C LEU A 130 -13.24 4.66 14.08
N PHE A 131 -13.17 5.13 12.84
CA PHE A 131 -14.09 4.73 11.78
C PHE A 131 -14.06 3.22 11.51
N LEU A 132 -12.86 2.62 11.51
CA LEU A 132 -12.67 1.18 11.37
C LEU A 132 -13.43 0.41 12.45
N PHE A 133 -13.26 0.77 13.72
CA PHE A 133 -13.86 0.04 14.84
C PHE A 133 -15.35 0.32 15.00
N MET A 134 -15.81 1.55 14.80
CA MET A 134 -17.20 1.93 15.03
C MET A 134 -18.12 1.47 13.89
N PHE A 135 -17.64 1.46 12.65
CA PHE A 135 -18.48 1.26 11.46
C PHE A 135 -17.94 0.22 10.50
N LEU A 136 -16.72 0.40 10.02
CA LEU A 136 -16.23 -0.29 8.83
C LEU A 136 -16.06 -1.79 9.06
N GLN A 137 -15.51 -2.20 10.21
CA GLN A 137 -15.34 -3.62 10.53
C GLN A 137 -16.68 -4.37 10.59
N ASN A 138 -17.72 -3.76 11.16
CA ASN A 138 -19.03 -4.38 11.24
C ASN A 138 -19.68 -4.54 9.85
N ILE A 139 -19.50 -3.53 8.97
CA ILE A 139 -19.99 -3.57 7.59
C ILE A 139 -19.26 -4.68 6.82
N VAL A 140 -17.94 -4.72 6.89
CA VAL A 140 -17.12 -5.71 6.17
C VAL A 140 -17.39 -7.13 6.69
N ALA A 141 -17.47 -7.31 8.01
CA ALA A 141 -17.79 -8.61 8.60
C ALA A 141 -19.19 -9.10 8.17
N SER A 142 -20.19 -8.22 8.20
CA SER A 142 -21.54 -8.54 7.75
C SER A 142 -21.59 -8.88 6.26
N PHE A 143 -20.87 -8.13 5.43
CA PHE A 143 -20.76 -8.41 3.99
C PHE A 143 -20.14 -9.79 3.74
N VAL A 144 -19.03 -10.10 4.41
CA VAL A 144 -18.35 -11.38 4.26
C VAL A 144 -19.21 -12.54 4.76
N ALA A 145 -19.99 -12.35 5.84
CA ALA A 145 -20.91 -13.36 6.38
C ALA A 145 -22.06 -13.71 5.42
N MET A 146 -22.44 -12.81 4.51
CA MET A 146 -23.44 -13.09 3.46
C MET A 146 -22.90 -13.98 2.34
N ILE A 147 -21.58 -14.13 2.20
CA ILE A 147 -20.97 -14.89 1.12
C ILE A 147 -20.90 -16.37 1.54
N PRO A 148 -21.51 -17.31 0.78
CA PRO A 148 -21.36 -18.73 1.07
C PRO A 148 -19.88 -19.14 1.06
N VAL A 149 -19.41 -19.81 2.12
CA VAL A 149 -17.99 -20.12 2.36
C VAL A 149 -17.33 -20.81 1.16
N ARG A 150 -18.04 -21.72 0.48
CA ARG A 150 -17.52 -22.41 -0.71
C ARG A 150 -17.26 -21.44 -1.86
N ALA A 151 -18.21 -20.55 -2.13
CA ALA A 151 -18.08 -19.53 -3.17
C ALA A 151 -16.98 -18.51 -2.81
N GLY A 152 -16.97 -18.04 -1.55
CA GLY A 152 -15.95 -17.10 -1.07
C GLY A 152 -14.54 -17.65 -1.18
N ARG A 153 -14.30 -18.92 -0.86
CA ARG A 153 -13.01 -19.58 -1.06
C ARG A 153 -12.59 -19.66 -2.53
N ALA A 154 -13.52 -19.99 -3.42
CA ALA A 154 -13.23 -20.06 -4.86
C ALA A 154 -12.88 -18.66 -5.40
N ILE A 155 -13.69 -17.65 -5.12
CA ILE A 155 -13.51 -16.27 -5.53
C ILE A 155 -12.21 -15.70 -4.91
N GLY A 156 -12.00 -15.90 -3.61
CA GLY A 156 -10.81 -15.42 -2.91
C GLY A 156 -9.51 -16.03 -3.46
N ASN A 157 -9.50 -17.33 -3.78
CA ASN A 157 -8.35 -17.95 -4.44
C ASN A 157 -8.09 -17.36 -5.82
N LEU A 158 -9.13 -17.12 -6.62
CA LEU A 158 -8.98 -16.52 -7.95
C LEU A 158 -8.42 -15.09 -7.84
N ILE A 159 -8.92 -14.28 -6.90
CA ILE A 159 -8.42 -12.93 -6.65
C ILE A 159 -6.95 -12.97 -6.22
N LEU A 160 -6.58 -13.84 -5.26
CA LEU A 160 -5.21 -13.97 -4.79
C LEU A 160 -4.26 -14.41 -5.89
N ILE A 161 -4.62 -15.41 -6.69
CA ILE A 161 -3.81 -15.89 -7.82
C ILE A 161 -3.64 -14.77 -8.85
N GLY A 162 -4.75 -14.12 -9.23
CA GLY A 162 -4.71 -12.99 -10.17
C GLY A 162 -3.84 -11.86 -9.69
N TYR A 163 -3.94 -11.51 -8.38
CA TYR A 163 -3.09 -10.49 -7.78
C TYR A 163 -1.61 -10.88 -7.77
N ILE A 164 -1.27 -12.11 -7.38
CA ILE A 164 0.13 -12.58 -7.37
C ILE A 164 0.72 -12.54 -8.78
N MET A 165 -0.03 -12.92 -9.79
CA MET A 165 0.40 -12.85 -11.19
C MET A 165 0.63 -11.40 -11.65
N ASP A 166 -0.32 -10.50 -11.38
CA ASP A 166 -0.23 -9.08 -11.74
C ASP A 166 0.91 -8.36 -11.00
N PHE A 167 1.05 -8.62 -9.71
CA PHE A 167 2.14 -8.09 -8.89
C PHE A 167 3.52 -8.55 -9.39
N SER A 168 3.66 -9.85 -9.68
CA SER A 168 4.90 -10.41 -10.20
C SER A 168 5.27 -9.83 -11.58
N ALA A 169 4.26 -9.68 -12.45
CA ALA A 169 4.46 -9.08 -13.77
C ALA A 169 4.83 -7.59 -13.66
N THR A 170 4.30 -6.87 -12.67
CA THR A 170 4.61 -5.46 -12.44
C THR A 170 6.03 -5.29 -11.92
N ILE A 171 6.47 -6.11 -10.93
CA ILE A 171 7.86 -6.12 -10.45
C ILE A 171 8.83 -6.42 -11.60
N TYR A 172 8.53 -7.42 -12.42
CA TYR A 172 9.39 -7.76 -13.55
C TYR A 172 9.54 -6.61 -14.54
N ARG A 173 8.44 -5.91 -14.87
CA ARG A 173 8.48 -4.74 -15.77
C ARG A 173 9.31 -3.62 -15.18
N GLN A 174 9.06 -3.25 -13.93
CA GLN A 174 9.78 -2.17 -13.26
C GLN A 174 11.28 -2.45 -13.16
N LYS A 175 11.67 -3.68 -12.83
CA LYS A 175 13.09 -4.06 -12.85
C LYS A 175 13.71 -3.95 -14.23
N LYS A 176 12.97 -4.30 -15.28
CA LYS A 176 13.45 -4.18 -16.67
C LYS A 176 13.60 -2.72 -17.08
N GLU A 177 12.65 -1.85 -16.72
CA GLU A 177 12.68 -0.42 -16.98
C GLU A 177 13.88 0.24 -16.28
N ASN A 178 14.06 -0.01 -14.98
CA ASN A 178 15.19 0.53 -14.22
C ASN A 178 16.55 0.06 -14.77
N LEU A 179 16.64 -1.18 -15.24
CA LEU A 179 17.88 -1.69 -15.85
C LEU A 179 18.16 -1.00 -17.18
N GLN A 180 17.14 -0.73 -17.96
CA GLN A 180 17.27 -0.04 -19.25
C GLN A 180 17.69 1.43 -19.05
N GLU A 181 17.07 2.13 -18.09
CA GLU A 181 17.45 3.51 -17.73
C GLU A 181 18.93 3.59 -17.29
N SER A 182 19.38 2.65 -16.44
CA SER A 182 20.79 2.63 -15.99
C SER A 182 21.77 2.37 -17.15
N MET A 183 21.41 1.53 -18.10
CA MET A 183 22.23 1.28 -19.30
C MET A 183 22.30 2.50 -20.22
N ASP A 184 21.18 3.19 -20.40
CA ASP A 184 21.10 4.41 -21.22
C ASP A 184 21.92 5.54 -20.58
N GLU A 185 21.88 5.71 -19.24
CA GLU A 185 22.70 6.66 -18.51
C GLU A 185 24.21 6.38 -18.65
N GLU A 186 24.62 5.12 -18.54
CA GLU A 186 26.03 4.74 -18.75
C GLU A 186 26.49 5.04 -20.18
N GLN A 187 25.66 4.80 -21.18
CA GLN A 187 25.99 5.13 -22.58
C GLN A 187 26.13 6.62 -22.80
N ILE A 188 25.23 7.43 -22.23
CA ILE A 188 25.29 8.89 -22.30
C ILE A 188 26.58 9.40 -21.67
N GLN A 189 26.96 8.92 -20.49
CA GLN A 189 28.20 9.30 -19.82
C GLN A 189 29.45 8.93 -20.62
N GLN A 190 29.46 7.74 -21.26
CA GLN A 190 30.58 7.34 -22.13
C GLN A 190 30.71 8.25 -23.36
N ILE A 191 29.59 8.65 -23.97
CA ILE A 191 29.56 9.58 -25.11
C ILE A 191 30.08 10.97 -24.71
N GLU A 192 29.68 11.48 -23.54
CA GLU A 192 30.14 12.78 -23.02
C GLU A 192 31.65 12.75 -22.74
N GLN A 193 32.13 11.71 -22.07
CA GLN A 193 33.58 11.56 -21.81
C GLN A 193 34.38 11.45 -23.10
N ALA A 194 33.86 10.79 -24.13
CA ALA A 194 34.53 10.71 -25.44
C ALA A 194 34.55 12.05 -26.17
N LYS A 195 33.49 12.86 -26.05
CA LYS A 195 33.44 14.23 -26.60
C LYS A 195 34.45 15.16 -25.91
N ASP A 196 34.57 15.10 -24.60
CA ASP A 196 35.49 15.92 -23.85
C ASP A 196 36.95 15.57 -24.18
N LYS A 197 37.29 14.28 -24.26
CA LYS A 197 38.61 13.82 -24.73
C LYS A 197 38.94 14.27 -26.15
N MET A 198 37.99 14.31 -27.05
CA MET A 198 38.18 14.84 -28.41
C MET A 198 38.44 16.35 -28.40
N LYS A 199 37.71 17.11 -27.57
CA LYS A 199 37.91 18.56 -27.41
C LYS A 199 39.33 18.90 -26.90
N ASP A 200 39.82 18.17 -25.90
CA ASP A 200 41.13 18.39 -25.34
C ASP A 200 42.24 18.07 -26.35
N ASN A 201 42.05 17.04 -27.19
CA ASN A 201 43.00 16.71 -28.25
C ASN A 201 43.02 17.71 -29.43
N PHE A 202 41.99 18.55 -29.61
CA PHE A 202 41.97 19.60 -30.63
C PHE A 202 42.54 20.94 -30.15
N LEU A 203 42.74 21.10 -28.83
CA LEU A 203 43.26 22.33 -28.21
C LEU A 203 44.76 22.25 -27.87
N THR A 204 45.38 21.11 -28.06
CA THR A 204 46.85 20.87 -27.99
C THR A 204 47.43 20.73 -29.38
#